data_bd1b89da455e3041dd9d7aae4f6c8e52
#
_entry.id   bd1b89da455e3041dd9d7aae4f6c8e52
#
_cell.length_a   1.000
_cell.length_b   1.000
_cell.length_c   1.000
_cell.angle_alpha   90.00
_cell.angle_beta   90.00
_cell.angle_gamma   90.00
#
_symmetry.space_group_name_H-M   'P 1'
#
loop_
_entity.id
_entity.type
_entity.pdbx_description
1 polymer ?
#
loop_
_entity_poly.entity_id
_entity_poly.type
_entity_poly.pdbx_seq_one_letter_code
_entity_poly.pdbx_strand_id
1 'polypeptide(L)' 'MKRIVVKLSGMPFDPTYEIDDDTIAVGDLVRVPGSDSSFIEHGETGTVIALGSSYTGRCKRATRAT' A
#
# COMPACT_ATOMS: atom_id res chain seq x y z
N MET A 1 10.56 9.08 -1.71
CA MET A 1 9.40 8.19 -1.89
C MET A 1 8.20 8.73 -1.16
N LYS A 2 7.02 8.52 -1.72
CA LYS A 2 5.78 8.91 -1.06
C LYS A 2 5.27 7.79 -0.18
N ARG A 3 4.61 8.15 0.91
CA ARG A 3 3.86 7.20 1.71
C ARG A 3 2.40 7.29 1.32
N ILE A 4 1.76 6.13 1.21
CA ILE A 4 0.36 6.02 0.82
C ILE A 4 -0.35 5.10 1.78
N VAL A 5 -1.65 5.36 1.97
CA VAL A 5 -2.51 4.46 2.73
C VAL A 5 -3.29 3.65 1.72
N VAL A 6 -3.29 2.34 1.88
CA VAL A 6 -3.85 1.40 0.91
C VAL A 6 -4.93 0.58 1.58
N LYS A 7 -6.07 0.48 0.92
CA LYS A 7 -7.15 -0.40 1.38
C LYS A 7 -7.00 -1.75 0.73
N LEU A 8 -6.88 -2.78 1.56
CA LEU A 8 -6.74 -4.17 1.12
C LEU A 8 -7.97 -4.95 1.55
N SER A 9 -8.46 -5.80 0.66
CA SER A 9 -9.58 -6.69 0.95
C SER A 9 -9.17 -7.68 2.05
N GLY A 10 -10.04 -7.86 3.03
CA GLY A 10 -9.79 -8.81 4.12
C GLY A 10 -8.92 -8.31 5.25
N MET A 11 -8.41 -7.07 5.14
CA MET A 11 -7.62 -6.48 6.23
C MET A 11 -8.53 -5.66 7.15
N PRO A 12 -8.35 -5.77 8.48
CA PRO A 12 -9.14 -5.00 9.43
C PRO A 12 -8.69 -3.54 9.56
N PHE A 13 -7.58 -3.17 8.93
CA PHE A 13 -7.04 -1.81 8.95
C PHE A 13 -6.43 -1.50 7.59
N ASP A 14 -6.13 -0.23 7.38
CA ASP A 14 -5.57 0.25 6.11
C ASP A 14 -4.07 0.50 6.31
N PRO A 15 -3.19 -0.38 5.83
CA PRO A 15 -1.75 -0.24 6.05
C PRO A 15 -1.14 0.89 5.23
N THR A 16 0.00 1.38 5.71
CA THR A 16 0.79 2.38 5.01
C THR A 16 1.93 1.70 4.26
N TYR A 17 2.11 2.09 3.01
CA TYR A 17 3.21 1.63 2.16
C TYR A 17 3.98 2.80 1.61
N GLU A 18 5.20 2.55 1.16
CA GLU A 18 5.97 3.52 0.40
C GLU A 18 5.87 3.18 -1.08
N ILE A 19 5.86 4.19 -1.92
CA ILE A 19 5.84 3.99 -3.36
C ILE A 19 6.79 4.99 -4.03
N ASP A 20 7.55 4.51 -5.00
CA ASP A 20 8.48 5.32 -5.77
C ASP A 20 7.82 5.77 -7.07
N ASP A 21 6.73 6.50 -6.94
CA ASP A 21 5.95 7.01 -8.07
C ASP A 21 5.27 8.31 -7.66
N ASP A 22 5.82 9.42 -8.15
CA ASP A 22 5.29 10.74 -7.81
C ASP A 22 3.95 11.05 -8.47
N THR A 23 3.52 10.22 -9.41
CA THR A 23 2.24 10.41 -10.09
C THR A 23 1.09 9.65 -9.44
N ILE A 24 1.38 8.89 -8.39
CA ILE A 24 0.34 8.10 -7.71
C ILE A 24 -0.73 9.03 -7.10
N ALA A 25 -1.98 8.62 -7.17
CA ALA A 25 -3.10 9.41 -6.69
C ALA A 25 -4.12 8.52 -5.98
N VAL A 26 -4.98 9.14 -5.19
CA VAL A 26 -6.09 8.44 -4.55
C VAL A 26 -6.97 7.81 -5.62
N GLY A 27 -7.32 6.55 -5.43
CA GLY A 27 -8.09 5.78 -6.40
C GLY A 27 -7.24 4.90 -7.30
N ASP A 28 -5.94 5.11 -7.34
CA ASP A 28 -5.04 4.27 -8.14
C ASP A 28 -4.91 2.88 -7.51
N LEU A 29 -4.69 1.89 -8.35
CA LEU A 29 -4.43 0.53 -7.92
C LEU A 29 -2.92 0.32 -7.76
N VAL A 30 -2.57 -0.33 -6.67
CA VAL A 30 -1.17 -0.65 -6.38
C VAL A 30 -1.07 -2.12 -5.99
N ARG A 31 0.08 -2.70 -6.28
CA ARG A 31 0.39 -4.05 -5.81
C ARG A 31 1.30 -3.93 -4.59
N VAL A 32 0.91 -4.61 -3.52
CA VAL A 32 1.69 -4.65 -2.30
C VAL A 32 2.36 -6.01 -2.17
N PRO A 33 3.54 -6.07 -1.55
CA PRO A 33 4.26 -7.34 -1.40
C PRO A 33 3.54 -8.26 -0.43
N GLY A 34 3.78 -9.54 -0.57
CA GLY A 34 3.36 -10.51 0.43
C GLY A 34 4.04 -10.22 1.76
N SER A 35 3.42 -10.64 2.85
CA SER A 35 3.99 -10.48 4.17
C SER A 35 4.13 -11.83 4.83
N ASP A 36 4.93 -11.87 5.89
CA ASP A 36 5.10 -13.09 6.68
C ASP A 36 3.84 -13.42 7.48
N SER A 37 2.90 -12.49 7.56
CA SER A 37 1.61 -12.77 8.19
C SER A 37 0.74 -13.57 7.24
N SER A 38 -0.22 -14.28 7.81
CA SER A 38 -1.12 -15.13 7.03
C SER A 38 -2.10 -14.37 6.14
N PHE A 39 -2.13 -13.04 6.22
CA PHE A 39 -3.10 -12.26 5.48
C PHE A 39 -2.71 -12.07 4.01
N ILE A 40 -1.42 -11.93 3.72
CA ILE A 40 -0.93 -11.68 2.36
C ILE A 40 0.26 -12.58 2.12
N GLU A 41 0.06 -13.68 1.38
CA GLU A 41 1.14 -14.64 1.10
C GLU A 41 1.89 -14.33 -0.18
N HIS A 42 1.19 -13.85 -1.21
CA HIS A 42 1.75 -13.71 -2.56
C HIS A 42 1.65 -12.30 -3.10
N GLY A 43 1.35 -11.34 -2.24
CA GLY A 43 1.08 -9.99 -2.66
C GLY A 43 -0.39 -9.82 -3.01
N GLU A 44 -0.85 -8.58 -3.04
CA GLU A 44 -2.24 -8.27 -3.27
C GLU A 44 -2.34 -6.91 -3.95
N THR A 45 -3.40 -6.72 -4.72
CA THR A 45 -3.72 -5.42 -5.30
C THR A 45 -4.64 -4.67 -4.35
N GLY A 46 -4.27 -3.46 -4.03
CA GLY A 46 -5.07 -2.59 -3.17
C GLY A 46 -5.35 -1.26 -3.84
N THR A 47 -6.18 -0.46 -3.20
CA THR A 47 -6.55 0.86 -3.69
C THR A 47 -5.97 1.94 -2.78
N VAL A 48 -5.34 2.95 -3.38
CA VAL A 48 -4.84 4.09 -2.62
C VAL A 48 -6.03 4.91 -2.13
N ILE A 49 -6.12 5.11 -0.81
CA ILE A 49 -7.22 5.86 -0.20
C ILE A 49 -6.74 7.19 0.39
N ALA A 50 -5.44 7.38 0.56
CA ALA A 50 -4.89 8.64 1.01
C ALA A 50 -3.44 8.75 0.57
N LEU A 51 -3.00 9.97 0.34
CA LEU A 51 -1.59 10.30 0.07
C LEU A 51 -0.99 10.89 1.33
N GLY A 52 0.16 10.37 1.71
CA GLY A 52 0.81 10.75 2.95
C GLY A 52 0.22 9.99 4.14
N SER A 53 0.98 9.95 5.22
CA SER A 53 0.58 9.22 6.41
C SER A 53 1.35 9.78 7.60
N SER A 54 0.73 9.76 8.77
CA SER A 54 1.43 10.10 10.02
C SER A 54 2.26 8.93 10.56
N TYR A 55 2.18 7.78 9.93
CA TYR A 55 2.97 6.62 10.33
C TYR A 55 4.45 6.88 10.09
N THR A 56 5.26 6.72 11.12
CA THR A 56 6.69 7.00 11.05
C THR A 56 7.54 5.74 11.07
N GLY A 57 6.93 4.57 11.16
CA GLY A 57 7.64 3.31 11.18
C GLY A 57 8.14 2.90 9.80
N ARG A 58 8.72 1.71 9.75
CA ARG A 58 9.21 1.12 8.51
C ARG A 58 8.02 0.67 7.65
N CYS A 59 8.07 1.01 6.37
CA CYS A 59 7.02 0.63 5.42
C CYS A 59 7.60 -0.28 4.34
N LYS A 60 6.81 -1.25 3.90
CA LYS A 60 7.13 -2.01 2.72
C LYS A 60 6.81 -1.18 1.48
N ARG A 61 7.46 -1.51 0.38
CA ARG A 61 7.29 -0.78 -0.88
C ARG A 61 6.18 -1.40 -1.70
N ALA A 62 5.27 -0.55 -2.18
CA ALA A 62 4.25 -0.92 -3.14
C ALA A 62 4.69 -0.49 -4.54
N THR A 63 4.06 -1.07 -5.57
CA THR A 63 4.29 -0.71 -6.96
C THR A 63 2.94 -0.42 -7.62
N ARG A 64 2.95 0.39 -8.68
CA ARG A 64 1.73 0.70 -9.42
C ARG A 64 1.22 -0.56 -10.10
N ALA A 65 -0.07 -0.85 -9.97
CA ALA A 65 -0.70 -2.02 -10.59
C ALA A 65 -1.41 -1.66 -11.90
N THR A 66 -1.59 -0.37 -12.15
CA THR A 66 -2.26 0.09 -13.38
C THR A 66 -1.35 0.93 -14.24
#